data_cffcf450d2ec500598eed42c1a946dba
#
_entry.id   cffcf450d2ec500598eed42c1a946dba
#
_cell.length_a   1.000
_cell.length_b   1.000
_cell.length_c   1.000
_cell.angle_alpha   90.00
_cell.angle_beta   90.00
_cell.angle_gamma   90.00
#
_symmetry.space_group_name_H-M   'P 1'
#
loop_
_entity.id
_entity.type
_entity.pdbx_description
1 polymer ?
#
loop_
_entity_poly.entity_id
_entity_poly.type
_entity_poly.pdbx_seq_one_letter_code
_entity_poly.pdbx_strand_id
1 'polypeptide(L)'
;MQQRLIFHVDVNSAFLSWEAARRVAAGEPDLRAIPSAIGGDRDKRTGIILAKSIPAKKFGVTTGEPVGMALRKCPQLVLAPPDFALYTRNSRAFIAICRRFAPVVEQVSIDECFLDMTGTHLLYPDPLAVAHQIKDAIFSELGFTVNVGISENKLLAKMASDFEKPDKVHTLFPAEIPQKLWPLPVGDLLSVGRALAEKLTAARIRTIGDLARTDLAYLQKLTGVRTAALLHNYACGVDPSPVLAEPEAVKCYGNSTTLEQDVTTVPQANQVLLALCDSVAARLRADGRRCLCLTVTIRGSDFKNRSHQRRLPEPSDVTQELYDCAKSLFAEFWDGRPLRLLGVTLSDLTDGQTQQLSLFPDEKRDRARKLDQAVDQLRGKFGPAAISRGPRPPPTHRLHCKFTPKPPDP
;
A
#
# COMPACT_ATOMS: atom_id res chain seq x y z
N MET A 1 12.90 33.43 0.67
CA MET A 1 12.45 32.11 0.17
C MET A 1 10.93 32.10 0.23
N GLN A 2 10.26 31.63 -0.81
CA GLN A 2 8.81 31.52 -0.79
C GLN A 2 8.39 30.47 0.23
N GLN A 3 7.42 30.78 1.10
CA GLN A 3 6.92 29.83 2.09
C GLN A 3 6.26 28.66 1.37
N ARG A 4 6.66 27.42 1.71
CA ARG A 4 6.03 26.22 1.15
C ARG A 4 4.58 26.12 1.61
N LEU A 5 3.73 25.61 0.75
CA LEU A 5 2.32 25.35 1.06
C LEU A 5 1.98 23.97 0.54
N ILE A 6 1.78 23.01 1.44
CA ILE A 6 1.54 21.60 1.11
C ILE A 6 0.18 21.18 1.66
N PHE A 7 -0.62 20.56 0.79
CA PHE A 7 -1.87 19.93 1.20
C PHE A 7 -1.70 18.42 1.20
N HIS A 8 -2.34 17.77 2.16
CA HIS A 8 -2.55 16.31 2.15
C HIS A 8 -4.03 16.04 2.03
N VAL A 9 -4.44 15.26 1.02
CA VAL A 9 -5.83 14.91 0.75
C VAL A 9 -6.00 13.41 0.92
N ASP A 10 -6.96 13.00 1.78
CA ASP A 10 -7.18 11.62 2.20
C ASP A 10 -8.67 11.26 2.08
N VAL A 11 -8.99 10.20 1.36
CA VAL A 11 -10.38 9.76 1.13
C VAL A 11 -10.94 9.06 2.37
N ASN A 12 -12.04 9.55 2.88
CA ASN A 12 -12.68 9.00 4.09
C ASN A 12 -13.19 7.57 3.86
N SER A 13 -12.62 6.58 4.56
CA SER A 13 -13.00 5.16 4.46
C SER A 13 -13.08 4.67 3.00
N ALA A 14 -12.08 4.93 2.20
CA ALA A 14 -12.02 4.87 0.75
C ALA A 14 -12.83 3.72 0.12
N PHE A 15 -12.49 2.46 0.40
CA PHE A 15 -13.15 1.31 -0.24
C PHE A 15 -14.66 1.26 0.05
N LEU A 16 -15.06 1.60 1.28
CA LEU A 16 -16.48 1.66 1.63
C LEU A 16 -17.16 2.84 0.94
N SER A 17 -16.55 4.01 0.95
CA SER A 17 -17.11 5.22 0.35
C SER A 17 -17.26 5.08 -1.16
N TRP A 18 -16.32 4.46 -1.85
CA TRP A 18 -16.40 4.19 -3.29
C TRP A 18 -17.49 3.19 -3.63
N GLU A 19 -17.64 2.12 -2.86
CA GLU A 19 -18.75 1.17 -3.04
C GLU A 19 -20.10 1.82 -2.71
N ALA A 20 -20.17 2.63 -1.66
CA ALA A 20 -21.39 3.35 -1.29
C ALA A 20 -21.80 4.36 -2.36
N ALA A 21 -20.86 5.14 -2.92
CA ALA A 21 -21.15 6.09 -4.00
C ALA A 21 -21.71 5.37 -5.25
N ARG A 22 -21.11 4.22 -5.63
CA ARG A 22 -21.63 3.39 -6.72
C ARG A 22 -23.04 2.91 -6.46
N ARG A 23 -23.33 2.44 -5.25
CA ARG A 23 -24.66 1.94 -4.85
C ARG A 23 -25.70 3.04 -4.87
N VAL A 24 -25.40 4.19 -4.29
CA VAL A 24 -26.30 5.35 -4.28
C VAL A 24 -26.63 5.80 -5.70
N ALA A 25 -25.62 5.85 -6.60
CA ALA A 25 -25.83 6.14 -8.01
C ALA A 25 -26.72 5.10 -8.73
N ALA A 26 -26.79 3.87 -8.24
CA ALA A 26 -27.67 2.81 -8.74
C ALA A 26 -29.06 2.77 -8.04
N GLY A 27 -29.33 3.69 -7.11
CA GLY A 27 -30.58 3.70 -6.33
C GLY A 27 -30.62 2.70 -5.17
N GLU A 28 -29.46 2.11 -4.82
CA GLU A 28 -29.32 1.18 -3.69
C GLU A 28 -29.07 1.94 -2.36
N PRO A 29 -29.30 1.30 -1.19
CA PRO A 29 -29.03 1.90 0.11
C PRO A 29 -27.57 2.32 0.30
N ASP A 30 -27.38 3.47 0.96
CA ASP A 30 -26.05 3.98 1.30
C ASP A 30 -25.44 3.19 2.45
N LEU A 31 -24.36 2.46 2.15
CA LEU A 31 -23.62 1.67 3.13
C LEU A 31 -22.98 2.51 4.26
N ARG A 32 -22.76 3.80 4.04
CA ARG A 32 -22.17 4.71 5.05
C ARG A 32 -23.12 4.99 6.20
N ALA A 33 -24.44 4.90 5.95
CA ALA A 33 -25.49 5.22 6.92
C ALA A 33 -25.80 4.06 7.89
N ILE A 34 -25.39 2.82 7.56
CA ILE A 34 -25.69 1.61 8.31
C ILE A 34 -24.42 0.91 8.79
N PRO A 35 -24.49 0.02 9.80
CA PRO A 35 -23.34 -0.84 10.16
C PRO A 35 -22.95 -1.71 8.97
N SER A 36 -21.87 -1.35 8.29
CA SER A 36 -21.40 -2.01 7.07
C SER A 36 -19.89 -2.06 6.99
N ALA A 37 -19.36 -2.97 6.19
CA ALA A 37 -17.94 -3.06 5.91
C ALA A 37 -17.66 -3.67 4.53
N ILE A 38 -16.52 -3.32 3.97
CA ILE A 38 -15.92 -4.06 2.86
C ILE A 38 -15.07 -5.16 3.46
N GLY A 39 -15.36 -6.41 3.10
CA GLY A 39 -14.63 -7.56 3.62
C GLY A 39 -14.59 -8.70 2.64
N GLY A 40 -13.60 -9.58 2.84
CA GLY A 40 -13.48 -10.82 2.08
C GLY A 40 -14.55 -11.84 2.51
N ASP A 41 -14.51 -12.99 1.83
CA ASP A 41 -15.41 -14.11 2.08
C ASP A 41 -15.22 -14.65 3.51
N ARG A 42 -16.33 -14.81 4.24
CA ARG A 42 -16.38 -15.33 5.62
C ARG A 42 -15.78 -16.73 5.74
N ASP A 43 -16.04 -17.58 4.74
CA ASP A 43 -15.66 -18.98 4.77
C ASP A 43 -14.21 -19.22 4.35
N LYS A 44 -13.54 -18.15 3.90
CA LYS A 44 -12.13 -18.19 3.51
C LYS A 44 -11.24 -17.63 4.61
N ARG A 45 -10.10 -18.28 4.84
CA ARG A 45 -9.07 -17.87 5.82
C ARG A 45 -8.54 -16.44 5.64
N THR A 46 -8.76 -15.85 4.48
CA THR A 46 -8.28 -14.53 4.06
C THR A 46 -9.31 -13.42 4.24
N GLY A 47 -10.51 -13.75 4.70
CA GLY A 47 -11.59 -12.78 4.91
C GLY A 47 -11.27 -11.82 6.07
N ILE A 48 -10.77 -10.62 5.73
CA ILE A 48 -10.54 -9.52 6.68
C ILE A 48 -11.39 -8.30 6.32
N ILE A 49 -11.63 -7.43 7.29
CA ILE A 49 -12.27 -6.14 7.08
C ILE A 49 -11.26 -5.18 6.44
N LEU A 50 -11.56 -4.70 5.24
CA LEU A 50 -10.73 -3.73 4.51
C LEU A 50 -11.10 -2.28 4.83
N ALA A 51 -12.40 -1.99 4.95
CA ALA A 51 -12.94 -0.69 5.33
C ALA A 51 -14.26 -0.88 6.06
N LYS A 52 -14.64 0.08 6.89
CA LYS A 52 -15.87 0.02 7.69
C LYS A 52 -16.56 1.36 7.76
N SER A 53 -17.88 1.33 7.98
CA SER A 53 -18.69 2.53 8.23
C SER A 53 -18.48 3.08 9.66
N ILE A 54 -18.82 4.35 9.86
CA ILE A 54 -18.84 4.97 11.19
C ILE A 54 -19.80 4.23 12.13
N PRO A 55 -21.05 3.87 11.70
CA PRO A 55 -21.89 3.01 12.51
C PRO A 55 -21.25 1.69 12.92
N ALA A 56 -20.55 0.98 12.02
CA ALA A 56 -19.84 -0.26 12.35
C ALA A 56 -18.68 -0.03 13.35
N LYS A 57 -17.97 1.12 13.25
CA LYS A 57 -16.93 1.50 14.20
C LYS A 57 -17.44 1.61 15.64
N LYS A 58 -18.71 2.06 15.84
CA LYS A 58 -19.34 2.16 17.17
C LYS A 58 -19.51 0.80 17.85
N PHE A 59 -19.61 -0.29 17.11
CA PHE A 59 -19.63 -1.68 17.61
C PHE A 59 -18.21 -2.25 17.84
N GLY A 60 -17.16 -1.46 17.67
CA GLY A 60 -15.78 -1.90 17.83
C GLY A 60 -15.23 -2.71 16.67
N VAL A 61 -15.87 -2.66 15.48
CA VAL A 61 -15.31 -3.26 14.27
C VAL A 61 -14.05 -2.51 13.86
N THR A 62 -12.97 -3.25 13.56
CA THR A 62 -11.66 -2.68 13.21
C THR A 62 -11.18 -3.14 11.84
N THR A 63 -10.49 -2.25 11.10
CA THR A 63 -9.84 -2.62 9.83
C THR A 63 -8.70 -3.60 10.09
N GLY A 64 -8.58 -4.62 9.23
CA GLY A 64 -7.58 -5.67 9.36
C GLY A 64 -8.01 -6.87 10.23
N GLU A 65 -9.14 -6.78 10.97
CA GLU A 65 -9.62 -7.92 11.74
C GLU A 65 -10.33 -8.97 10.87
N PRO A 66 -10.34 -10.24 11.29
CA PRO A 66 -11.10 -11.29 10.60
C PRO A 66 -12.60 -10.99 10.55
N VAL A 67 -13.24 -11.22 9.40
CA VAL A 67 -14.69 -11.03 9.21
C VAL A 67 -15.52 -11.73 10.28
N GLY A 68 -15.14 -12.96 10.68
CA GLY A 68 -15.83 -13.69 11.75
C GLY A 68 -15.78 -13.01 13.11
N MET A 69 -14.71 -12.24 13.42
CA MET A 69 -14.64 -11.44 14.65
C MET A 69 -15.50 -10.19 14.55
N ALA A 70 -15.50 -9.52 13.40
CA ALA A 70 -16.34 -8.35 13.15
C ALA A 70 -17.85 -8.70 13.31
N LEU A 71 -18.30 -9.83 12.75
CA LEU A 71 -19.66 -10.33 12.87
C LEU A 71 -20.06 -10.69 14.31
N ARG A 72 -19.12 -11.14 15.14
CA ARG A 72 -19.39 -11.37 16.59
C ARG A 72 -19.63 -10.06 17.34
N LYS A 73 -18.92 -8.99 16.97
CA LYS A 73 -19.08 -7.64 17.55
C LYS A 73 -20.35 -6.93 17.05
N CYS A 74 -20.69 -7.15 15.79
CA CYS A 74 -21.82 -6.53 15.11
C CYS A 74 -22.55 -7.57 14.25
N PRO A 75 -23.51 -8.35 14.84
CA PRO A 75 -24.24 -9.40 14.10
C PRO A 75 -25.01 -8.89 12.89
N GLN A 76 -25.49 -7.64 12.92
CA GLN A 76 -26.20 -6.97 11.83
C GLN A 76 -25.27 -6.32 10.79
N LEU A 77 -23.96 -6.58 10.82
CA LEU A 77 -23.00 -5.99 9.90
C LEU A 77 -23.27 -6.43 8.46
N VAL A 78 -23.55 -5.46 7.61
CA VAL A 78 -23.72 -5.67 6.16
C VAL A 78 -22.33 -5.73 5.51
N LEU A 79 -22.00 -6.87 4.91
CA LEU A 79 -20.73 -7.06 4.20
C LEU A 79 -20.92 -6.88 2.70
N ALA A 80 -20.02 -6.11 2.09
CA ALA A 80 -19.87 -6.04 0.64
C ALA A 80 -18.51 -6.58 0.22
N PRO A 81 -18.44 -7.34 -0.89
CA PRO A 81 -17.16 -7.85 -1.40
C PRO A 81 -16.32 -6.70 -1.98
N PRO A 82 -14.97 -6.80 -1.95
CA PRO A 82 -14.10 -5.79 -2.54
C PRO A 82 -14.14 -5.80 -4.07
N ASP A 83 -14.28 -4.62 -4.68
CA ASP A 83 -14.12 -4.38 -6.13
C ASP A 83 -12.90 -3.49 -6.41
N PHE A 84 -11.74 -4.11 -6.62
CA PHE A 84 -10.49 -3.37 -6.87
C PHE A 84 -10.47 -2.63 -8.21
N ALA A 85 -11.28 -3.04 -9.19
CA ALA A 85 -11.41 -2.33 -10.45
C ALA A 85 -12.15 -0.99 -10.25
N LEU A 86 -13.25 -1.00 -9.48
CA LEU A 86 -13.94 0.19 -9.04
C LEU A 86 -12.98 1.13 -8.26
N TYR A 87 -12.23 0.58 -7.32
CA TYR A 87 -11.32 1.38 -6.48
C TYR A 87 -10.24 2.06 -7.29
N THR A 88 -9.65 1.36 -8.26
CA THR A 88 -8.65 1.93 -9.16
C THR A 88 -9.24 3.06 -10.02
N ARG A 89 -10.48 2.91 -10.53
CA ARG A 89 -11.14 3.98 -11.30
C ARG A 89 -11.39 5.22 -10.45
N ASN A 90 -11.93 5.05 -9.24
CA ASN A 90 -12.20 6.16 -8.34
C ASN A 90 -10.92 6.86 -7.85
N SER A 91 -9.87 6.10 -7.58
CA SER A 91 -8.55 6.65 -7.25
C SER A 91 -8.01 7.54 -8.37
N ARG A 92 -8.08 7.08 -9.62
CA ARG A 92 -7.64 7.88 -10.78
C ARG A 92 -8.48 9.14 -10.95
N ALA A 93 -9.81 9.06 -10.81
CA ALA A 93 -10.70 10.19 -10.89
C ALA A 93 -10.42 11.22 -9.78
N PHE A 94 -10.22 10.76 -8.54
CA PHE A 94 -9.81 11.58 -7.41
C PHE A 94 -8.52 12.35 -7.67
N ILE A 95 -7.46 11.65 -8.12
CA ILE A 95 -6.17 12.29 -8.45
C ILE A 95 -6.31 13.27 -9.63
N ALA A 96 -7.15 12.96 -10.63
CA ALA A 96 -7.40 13.88 -11.74
C ALA A 96 -8.04 15.19 -11.28
N ILE A 97 -8.96 15.16 -10.30
CA ILE A 97 -9.52 16.37 -9.68
C ILE A 97 -8.41 17.15 -8.95
N CYS A 98 -7.61 16.49 -8.12
CA CYS A 98 -6.51 17.15 -7.39
C CYS A 98 -5.53 17.87 -8.34
N ARG A 99 -5.22 17.28 -9.50
CA ARG A 99 -4.35 17.89 -10.53
C ARG A 99 -4.91 19.15 -11.17
N ARG A 100 -6.19 19.44 -11.06
CA ARG A 100 -6.78 20.69 -11.54
C ARG A 100 -6.42 21.90 -10.67
N PHE A 101 -6.05 21.66 -9.41
CA PHE A 101 -5.77 22.68 -8.41
C PHE A 101 -4.29 22.89 -8.13
N ALA A 102 -3.48 21.84 -8.26
CA ALA A 102 -2.07 21.88 -7.89
C ALA A 102 -1.15 21.60 -9.07
N PRO A 103 -0.04 22.33 -9.21
CA PRO A 103 0.97 22.08 -10.26
C PRO A 103 1.70 20.76 -10.06
N VAL A 104 1.86 20.30 -8.82
CA VAL A 104 2.50 19.02 -8.49
C VAL A 104 1.60 18.23 -7.56
N VAL A 105 1.31 16.97 -7.93
CA VAL A 105 0.52 16.02 -7.13
C VAL A 105 1.30 14.72 -6.99
N GLU A 106 1.68 14.38 -5.78
CA GLU A 106 2.31 13.11 -5.41
C GLU A 106 1.26 12.15 -4.88
N GLN A 107 0.96 11.09 -5.62
CA GLN A 107 0.10 10.02 -5.13
C GLN A 107 0.89 9.07 -4.24
N VAL A 108 0.51 8.97 -2.96
CA VAL A 108 1.18 8.13 -1.95
C VAL A 108 0.55 6.75 -1.87
N SER A 109 -0.77 6.70 -1.94
CA SER A 109 -1.53 5.45 -1.91
C SER A 109 -2.71 5.50 -2.90
N ILE A 110 -3.58 4.50 -2.85
CA ILE A 110 -4.80 4.47 -3.68
C ILE A 110 -5.79 5.58 -3.29
N ASP A 111 -5.72 6.08 -2.06
CA ASP A 111 -6.71 6.96 -1.43
C ASP A 111 -6.12 8.26 -0.86
N GLU A 112 -4.81 8.49 -0.99
CA GLU A 112 -4.18 9.70 -0.48
C GLU A 112 -3.13 10.29 -1.42
N CYS A 113 -3.01 11.62 -1.39
CA CYS A 113 -1.99 12.35 -2.14
C CYS A 113 -1.55 13.62 -1.43
N PHE A 114 -0.34 14.07 -1.77
CA PHE A 114 0.14 15.42 -1.44
C PHE A 114 0.03 16.32 -2.66
N LEU A 115 -0.33 17.59 -2.41
CA LEU A 115 -0.38 18.66 -3.39
C LEU A 115 0.64 19.71 -2.99
N ASP A 116 1.52 20.09 -3.89
CA ASP A 116 2.36 21.27 -3.71
C ASP A 116 1.63 22.50 -4.26
N MET A 117 1.13 23.33 -3.35
CA MET A 117 0.42 24.57 -3.64
C MET A 117 1.35 25.79 -3.56
N THR A 118 2.66 25.57 -3.41
CA THR A 118 3.65 26.67 -3.34
C THR A 118 3.60 27.50 -4.61
N GLY A 119 3.52 28.80 -4.47
CA GLY A 119 3.45 29.73 -5.61
C GLY A 119 2.08 29.95 -6.22
N THR A 120 1.04 29.26 -5.74
CA THR A 120 -0.33 29.41 -6.30
C THR A 120 -1.13 30.57 -5.68
N HIS A 121 -0.54 31.39 -4.81
CA HIS A 121 -1.21 32.45 -4.05
C HIS A 121 -1.93 33.49 -4.92
N LEU A 122 -1.50 33.71 -6.16
CA LEU A 122 -2.20 34.60 -7.09
C LEU A 122 -3.51 34.00 -7.61
N LEU A 123 -3.58 32.68 -7.75
CA LEU A 123 -4.79 31.95 -8.15
C LEU A 123 -5.68 31.63 -6.95
N TYR A 124 -5.05 31.33 -5.83
CA TYR A 124 -5.70 30.89 -4.60
C TYR A 124 -5.13 31.67 -3.41
N PRO A 125 -5.66 32.90 -3.15
CA PRO A 125 -5.16 33.75 -2.06
C PRO A 125 -5.42 33.18 -0.66
N ASP A 126 -6.51 32.39 -0.50
CA ASP A 126 -6.87 31.73 0.76
C ASP A 126 -6.71 30.20 0.65
N PRO A 127 -5.73 29.62 1.34
CA PRO A 127 -5.52 28.17 1.36
C PRO A 127 -6.70 27.37 1.90
N LEU A 128 -7.45 27.91 2.87
CA LEU A 128 -8.63 27.24 3.41
C LEU A 128 -9.75 27.19 2.38
N ALA A 129 -9.99 28.29 1.68
CA ALA A 129 -11.03 28.35 0.64
C ALA A 129 -10.76 27.34 -0.49
N VAL A 130 -9.52 27.25 -0.97
CA VAL A 130 -9.20 26.28 -2.04
C VAL A 130 -9.25 24.83 -1.56
N ALA A 131 -8.90 24.54 -0.31
CA ALA A 131 -9.06 23.22 0.27
C ALA A 131 -10.54 22.81 0.33
N HIS A 132 -11.45 23.73 0.67
CA HIS A 132 -12.89 23.49 0.58
C HIS A 132 -13.34 23.27 -0.87
N GLN A 133 -12.86 24.07 -1.83
CA GLN A 133 -13.16 23.85 -3.25
C GLN A 133 -12.74 22.47 -3.74
N ILE A 134 -11.55 21.97 -3.36
CA ILE A 134 -11.09 20.62 -3.70
C ILE A 134 -12.04 19.58 -3.11
N LYS A 135 -12.37 19.72 -1.82
CA LYS A 135 -13.27 18.80 -1.10
C LYS A 135 -14.65 18.76 -1.76
N ASP A 136 -15.22 19.94 -2.06
CA ASP A 136 -16.55 20.07 -2.65
C ASP A 136 -16.59 19.56 -4.11
N ALA A 137 -15.53 19.77 -4.89
CA ALA A 137 -15.39 19.21 -6.24
C ALA A 137 -15.38 17.68 -6.21
N ILE A 138 -14.60 17.08 -5.29
CA ILE A 138 -14.56 15.63 -5.14
C ILE A 138 -15.92 15.07 -4.73
N PHE A 139 -16.60 15.71 -3.78
CA PHE A 139 -17.92 15.26 -3.34
C PHE A 139 -18.97 15.39 -4.45
N SER A 140 -19.03 16.53 -5.15
CA SER A 140 -20.03 16.77 -6.21
C SER A 140 -19.83 15.90 -7.44
N GLU A 141 -18.59 15.63 -7.83
CA GLU A 141 -18.29 14.85 -9.03
C GLU A 141 -18.22 13.33 -8.79
N LEU A 142 -17.79 12.91 -7.58
CA LEU A 142 -17.51 11.50 -7.29
C LEU A 142 -18.36 10.90 -6.16
N GLY A 143 -19.11 11.71 -5.40
CA GLY A 143 -20.06 11.27 -4.38
C GLY A 143 -19.44 10.74 -3.08
N PHE A 144 -18.18 11.05 -2.78
CA PHE A 144 -17.53 10.69 -1.53
C PHE A 144 -16.74 11.87 -0.94
N THR A 145 -16.46 11.80 0.36
CA THR A 145 -15.79 12.87 1.10
C THR A 145 -14.30 12.61 1.28
N VAL A 146 -13.55 13.69 1.46
CA VAL A 146 -12.13 13.67 1.78
C VAL A 146 -11.83 14.56 2.98
N ASN A 147 -10.72 14.27 3.66
CA ASN A 147 -10.10 15.21 4.59
C ASN A 147 -8.95 15.91 3.90
N VAL A 148 -8.74 17.19 4.24
CA VAL A 148 -7.61 17.99 3.76
C VAL A 148 -6.84 18.53 4.93
N GLY A 149 -5.54 18.25 4.99
CA GLY A 149 -4.60 18.85 5.93
C GLY A 149 -3.70 19.84 5.21
N ILE A 150 -3.48 21.01 5.80
CA ILE A 150 -2.72 22.12 5.22
C ILE A 150 -1.54 22.45 6.12
N SER A 151 -0.34 22.53 5.56
CA SER A 151 0.85 22.98 6.26
C SER A 151 1.95 23.41 5.29
N GLU A 152 3.17 23.64 5.81
CA GLU A 152 4.35 23.95 5.00
C GLU A 152 5.27 22.74 4.71
N ASN A 153 4.92 21.55 5.19
CA ASN A 153 5.61 20.31 4.86
C ASN A 153 4.66 19.11 4.85
N LYS A 154 5.12 17.99 4.29
CA LYS A 154 4.32 16.78 4.10
C LYS A 154 3.89 16.15 5.42
N LEU A 155 4.79 16.08 6.40
CA LEU A 155 4.50 15.53 7.72
C LEU A 155 3.34 16.25 8.40
N LEU A 156 3.44 17.58 8.53
CA LEU A 156 2.44 18.36 9.23
C LEU A 156 1.10 18.40 8.48
N ALA A 157 1.13 18.44 7.13
CA ALA A 157 -0.08 18.35 6.32
C ALA A 157 -0.79 17.00 6.53
N LYS A 158 -0.04 15.88 6.57
CA LYS A 158 -0.62 14.57 6.85
C LYS A 158 -1.17 14.48 8.28
N MET A 159 -0.44 14.95 9.28
CA MET A 159 -0.93 14.98 10.66
C MET A 159 -2.23 15.80 10.79
N ALA A 160 -2.31 16.93 10.10
CA ALA A 160 -3.51 17.77 10.10
C ALA A 160 -4.73 17.05 9.52
N SER A 161 -4.56 16.29 8.41
CA SER A 161 -5.67 15.56 7.79
C SER A 161 -6.25 14.46 8.68
N ASP A 162 -5.51 14.02 9.69
CA ASP A 162 -5.89 12.92 10.59
C ASP A 162 -6.54 13.41 11.91
N PHE A 163 -6.60 14.72 12.21
CA PHE A 163 -7.13 15.24 13.49
C PHE A 163 -8.59 14.87 13.73
N GLU A 164 -9.45 15.23 12.83
CA GLU A 164 -10.88 14.92 12.90
C GLU A 164 -11.39 14.49 11.54
N LYS A 165 -12.05 13.34 11.47
CA LYS A 165 -12.67 12.77 10.27
C LYS A 165 -14.13 12.46 10.55
N PRO A 166 -15.01 12.49 9.54
CA PRO A 166 -14.78 12.74 8.12
C PRO A 166 -15.05 14.19 7.68
N ASP A 167 -14.69 14.49 6.43
CA ASP A 167 -15.14 15.66 5.67
C ASP A 167 -14.69 17.00 6.27
N LYS A 168 -13.43 17.06 6.72
CA LYS A 168 -12.84 18.22 7.39
C LYS A 168 -11.63 18.79 6.65
N VAL A 169 -11.39 20.08 6.91
CA VAL A 169 -10.16 20.79 6.55
C VAL A 169 -9.48 21.25 7.82
N HIS A 170 -8.21 20.95 7.98
CA HIS A 170 -7.42 21.33 9.15
C HIS A 170 -6.07 21.93 8.74
N THR A 171 -5.58 22.85 9.58
CA THR A 171 -4.23 23.38 9.48
C THR A 171 -3.36 22.85 10.60
N LEU A 172 -2.07 22.73 10.32
CA LEU A 172 -1.04 22.48 11.32
C LEU A 172 0.26 23.19 10.92
N PHE A 173 0.31 24.50 11.10
CA PHE A 173 1.53 25.28 10.87
C PHE A 173 2.48 25.20 12.08
N PRO A 174 3.78 25.51 11.93
CA PRO A 174 4.75 25.42 13.02
C PRO A 174 4.33 26.12 14.33
N ALA A 175 3.68 27.27 14.25
CA ALA A 175 3.17 27.99 15.41
C ALA A 175 2.05 27.23 16.15
N GLU A 176 1.36 26.31 15.49
CA GLU A 176 0.26 25.52 16.04
C GLU A 176 0.71 24.19 16.67
N ILE A 177 1.98 23.77 16.45
CA ILE A 177 2.54 22.51 16.94
C ILE A 177 2.34 22.32 18.44
N PRO A 178 2.65 23.31 19.32
CA PRO A 178 2.51 23.13 20.76
C PRO A 178 1.07 22.86 21.21
N GLN A 179 0.07 23.44 20.51
CA GLN A 179 -1.33 23.32 20.87
C GLN A 179 -2.03 22.14 20.20
N LYS A 180 -1.67 21.80 18.95
CA LYS A 180 -2.41 20.81 18.15
C LYS A 180 -1.68 19.47 18.05
N LEU A 181 -0.34 19.46 17.94
CA LEU A 181 0.43 18.23 17.72
C LEU A 181 0.97 17.62 19.02
N TRP A 182 1.63 18.44 19.86
CA TRP A 182 2.29 17.91 21.07
C TRP A 182 1.39 17.27 22.11
N PRO A 183 0.09 17.63 22.28
CA PRO A 183 -0.80 16.94 23.21
C PRO A 183 -1.20 15.52 22.75
N LEU A 184 -1.04 15.20 21.46
CA LEU A 184 -1.45 13.90 20.93
C LEU A 184 -0.60 12.76 21.50
N PRO A 185 -1.19 11.55 21.64
CA PRO A 185 -0.45 10.34 21.99
C PRO A 185 0.75 10.13 21.05
N VAL A 186 1.87 9.64 21.58
CA VAL A 186 3.07 9.39 20.77
C VAL A 186 2.83 8.36 19.65
N GLY A 187 1.86 7.46 19.84
CA GLY A 187 1.46 6.48 18.84
C GLY A 187 0.75 7.05 17.62
N ASP A 188 0.27 8.29 17.70
CA ASP A 188 -0.41 8.96 16.60
C ASP A 188 0.57 9.67 15.65
N LEU A 189 1.84 9.79 16.05
CA LEU A 189 2.87 10.37 15.18
C LEU A 189 3.16 9.45 13.99
N LEU A 190 3.22 10.04 12.80
CA LEU A 190 3.60 9.34 11.57
C LEU A 190 4.90 8.53 11.79
N SER A 191 4.94 7.30 11.32
CA SER A 191 6.05 6.34 11.49
C SER A 191 6.17 5.71 12.89
N VAL A 192 5.29 5.99 13.83
CA VAL A 192 5.22 5.32 15.12
C VAL A 192 4.17 4.21 15.06
N GLY A 193 4.63 2.98 14.79
CA GLY A 193 3.76 1.80 14.85
C GLY A 193 3.55 1.31 16.30
N ARG A 194 2.60 0.38 16.50
CA ARG A 194 2.18 -0.12 17.81
C ARG A 194 3.35 -0.55 18.71
N ALA A 195 4.27 -1.39 18.22
CA ALA A 195 5.40 -1.88 19.01
C ALA A 195 6.34 -0.76 19.46
N LEU A 196 6.52 0.26 18.62
CA LEU A 196 7.34 1.43 18.96
C LEU A 196 6.61 2.34 19.93
N ALA A 197 5.30 2.55 19.78
CA ALA A 197 4.48 3.29 20.73
C ALA A 197 4.50 2.65 22.13
N GLU A 198 4.36 1.33 22.22
CA GLU A 198 4.48 0.58 23.48
C GLU A 198 5.86 0.78 24.13
N LYS A 199 6.94 0.72 23.33
CA LYS A 199 8.32 0.92 23.81
C LYS A 199 8.56 2.35 24.31
N LEU A 200 8.10 3.37 23.59
CA LEU A 200 8.20 4.78 23.99
C LEU A 200 7.39 5.05 25.26
N THR A 201 6.16 4.55 25.34
CA THR A 201 5.29 4.71 26.51
C THR A 201 5.89 4.04 27.75
N ALA A 202 6.50 2.88 27.62
CA ALA A 202 7.23 2.23 28.72
C ALA A 202 8.43 3.07 29.20
N ALA A 203 9.05 3.85 28.31
CA ALA A 203 10.10 4.82 28.63
C ALA A 203 9.55 6.17 29.12
N ARG A 204 8.26 6.26 29.44
CA ARG A 204 7.53 7.47 29.89
C ARG A 204 7.41 8.58 28.85
N ILE A 205 7.65 8.29 27.56
CA ILE A 205 7.40 9.19 26.43
C ILE A 205 5.98 8.88 25.93
N ARG A 206 4.98 9.60 26.41
CA ARG A 206 3.56 9.29 26.16
C ARG A 206 2.94 10.16 25.09
N THR A 207 3.42 11.39 24.97
CA THR A 207 2.92 12.37 23.99
C THR A 207 3.98 12.71 22.96
N ILE A 208 3.54 13.29 21.83
CA ILE A 208 4.47 13.79 20.81
C ILE A 208 5.33 14.93 21.39
N GLY A 209 4.76 15.75 22.29
CA GLY A 209 5.52 16.77 22.99
C GLY A 209 6.57 16.22 23.96
N ASP A 210 6.33 15.07 24.61
CA ASP A 210 7.38 14.40 25.40
C ASP A 210 8.53 13.95 24.51
N LEU A 211 8.20 13.38 23.33
CA LEU A 211 9.18 12.94 22.35
C LEU A 211 10.03 14.11 21.84
N ALA A 212 9.40 15.26 21.53
CA ALA A 212 10.12 16.47 21.07
C ALA A 212 11.10 17.02 22.12
N ARG A 213 10.78 16.86 23.41
CA ARG A 213 11.62 17.33 24.54
C ARG A 213 12.63 16.30 25.02
N THR A 214 12.56 15.06 24.52
CA THR A 214 13.45 13.99 24.95
C THR A 214 14.84 14.16 24.32
N ASP A 215 15.89 13.97 25.12
CA ASP A 215 17.28 13.99 24.65
C ASP A 215 17.52 13.00 23.51
N LEU A 216 18.18 13.47 22.45
CA LEU A 216 18.40 12.66 21.24
C LEU A 216 19.29 11.44 21.52
N ALA A 217 20.31 11.55 22.39
CA ALA A 217 21.19 10.46 22.72
C ALA A 217 20.45 9.36 23.50
N TYR A 218 19.49 9.73 24.36
CA TYR A 218 18.61 8.78 25.01
C TYR A 218 17.68 8.07 24.02
N LEU A 219 17.07 8.81 23.07
CA LEU A 219 16.24 8.23 22.02
C LEU A 219 17.04 7.27 21.13
N GLN A 220 18.31 7.60 20.82
CA GLN A 220 19.17 6.74 20.02
C GLN A 220 19.45 5.40 20.70
N LYS A 221 19.67 5.40 22.02
CA LYS A 221 19.82 4.16 22.82
C LYS A 221 18.53 3.34 22.79
N LEU A 222 17.40 4.01 22.82
CA LEU A 222 16.08 3.36 22.87
C LEU A 222 15.64 2.80 21.51
N THR A 223 15.81 3.54 20.39
CA THR A 223 15.19 3.22 19.10
C THR A 223 16.19 2.99 17.96
N GLY A 224 17.47 3.25 18.19
CA GLY A 224 18.51 3.26 17.17
C GLY A 224 18.68 4.63 16.52
N VAL A 225 19.86 4.89 15.98
CA VAL A 225 20.29 6.21 15.50
C VAL A 225 19.36 6.82 14.46
N ARG A 226 19.02 6.06 13.41
CA ARG A 226 18.17 6.55 12.31
C ARG A 226 16.73 6.82 12.75
N THR A 227 16.15 5.90 13.51
CA THR A 227 14.78 6.05 14.01
C THR A 227 14.66 7.20 14.98
N ALA A 228 15.62 7.37 15.91
CA ALA A 228 15.64 8.47 16.86
C ALA A 228 15.67 9.83 16.17
N ALA A 229 16.58 10.00 15.20
CA ALA A 229 16.68 11.25 14.44
C ALA A 229 15.39 11.59 13.68
N LEU A 230 14.80 10.58 13.00
CA LEU A 230 13.53 10.77 12.29
C LEU A 230 12.41 11.18 13.23
N LEU A 231 12.22 10.45 14.32
CA LEU A 231 11.12 10.69 15.26
C LEU A 231 11.25 12.01 15.99
N HIS A 232 12.47 12.39 16.40
CA HIS A 232 12.72 13.68 17.04
C HIS A 232 12.42 14.84 16.07
N ASN A 233 12.90 14.78 14.83
CA ASN A 233 12.59 15.77 13.81
C ASN A 233 11.08 15.85 13.58
N TYR A 234 10.39 14.73 13.45
CA TYR A 234 8.96 14.67 13.25
C TYR A 234 8.17 15.25 14.42
N ALA A 235 8.56 14.96 15.66
CA ALA A 235 7.95 15.54 16.85
C ALA A 235 8.16 17.08 16.94
N CYS A 236 9.27 17.59 16.37
CA CYS A 236 9.54 19.01 16.21
C CYS A 236 8.88 19.62 14.95
N GLY A 237 8.14 18.86 14.17
CA GLY A 237 7.48 19.31 12.94
C GLY A 237 8.41 19.50 11.74
N VAL A 238 9.60 18.92 11.76
CA VAL A 238 10.63 19.08 10.73
C VAL A 238 10.57 17.92 9.72
N ASP A 239 10.26 18.26 8.47
CA ASP A 239 10.30 17.34 7.32
C ASP A 239 10.73 18.10 6.06
N PRO A 240 11.98 17.92 5.58
CA PRO A 240 12.48 18.59 4.40
C PRO A 240 12.04 17.94 3.08
N SER A 241 11.33 16.80 3.11
CA SER A 241 11.00 16.05 1.91
C SER A 241 10.16 16.89 0.93
N PRO A 242 10.47 16.86 -0.39
CA PRO A 242 9.66 17.52 -1.40
C PRO A 242 8.40 16.71 -1.72
N VAL A 243 7.41 17.36 -2.31
CA VAL A 243 6.34 16.68 -3.04
C VAL A 243 6.90 16.28 -4.40
N LEU A 244 6.81 14.99 -4.73
CA LEU A 244 7.41 14.42 -5.94
C LEU A 244 6.41 14.47 -7.11
N ALA A 245 6.82 15.05 -8.23
CA ALA A 245 6.03 15.05 -9.48
C ALA A 245 5.93 13.64 -10.08
N GLU A 246 7.00 12.87 -9.92
CA GLU A 246 7.09 11.49 -10.41
C GLU A 246 7.30 10.52 -9.24
N PRO A 247 6.69 9.33 -9.29
CA PRO A 247 6.89 8.33 -8.25
C PRO A 247 8.35 7.86 -8.20
N GLU A 248 8.83 7.54 -7.00
CA GLU A 248 10.15 6.91 -6.85
C GLU A 248 10.23 5.63 -7.68
N ALA A 249 11.43 5.35 -8.20
CA ALA A 249 11.70 4.12 -8.94
C ALA A 249 11.35 2.88 -8.11
N VAL A 250 10.66 1.93 -8.73
CA VAL A 250 10.31 0.66 -8.09
C VAL A 250 11.58 -0.07 -7.66
N LYS A 251 11.67 -0.45 -6.40
CA LYS A 251 12.83 -1.12 -5.79
C LYS A 251 12.72 -2.64 -5.83
N CYS A 252 11.51 -3.19 -5.86
CA CYS A 252 11.27 -4.63 -5.90
C CYS A 252 9.86 -4.96 -6.40
N TYR A 253 9.68 -6.16 -6.93
CA TYR A 253 8.38 -6.75 -7.28
C TYR A 253 8.13 -7.95 -6.37
N GLY A 254 7.12 -7.89 -5.53
CA GLY A 254 6.79 -9.00 -4.63
C GLY A 254 5.30 -9.35 -4.69
N ASN A 255 5.02 -10.63 -4.45
CA ASN A 255 3.68 -11.13 -4.22
C ASN A 255 3.70 -12.27 -3.20
N SER A 256 2.66 -12.35 -2.39
CA SER A 256 2.49 -13.44 -1.43
C SER A 256 1.02 -13.81 -1.31
N THR A 257 0.75 -15.08 -1.03
CA THR A 257 -0.62 -15.55 -0.85
C THR A 257 -0.77 -16.33 0.46
N THR A 258 -1.82 -16.02 1.21
CA THR A 258 -2.28 -16.85 2.31
C THR A 258 -3.08 -18.01 1.72
N LEU A 259 -2.70 -19.21 2.06
CA LEU A 259 -3.25 -20.43 1.49
C LEU A 259 -4.58 -20.79 2.15
N GLU A 260 -5.55 -21.28 1.37
CA GLU A 260 -6.86 -21.71 1.89
C GLU A 260 -6.71 -22.89 2.84
N GLN A 261 -5.80 -23.81 2.54
CA GLN A 261 -5.35 -24.92 3.38
C GLN A 261 -3.84 -24.85 3.52
N ASP A 262 -3.33 -25.32 4.67
CA ASP A 262 -1.89 -25.37 4.88
C ASP A 262 -1.24 -26.32 3.86
N VAL A 263 -0.16 -25.86 3.24
CA VAL A 263 0.66 -26.67 2.36
C VAL A 263 1.56 -27.56 3.21
N THR A 264 1.51 -28.87 2.93
CA THR A 264 2.26 -29.89 3.68
C THR A 264 3.20 -30.72 2.79
N THR A 265 3.17 -30.47 1.48
CA THR A 265 4.01 -31.21 0.51
C THR A 265 4.75 -30.28 -0.45
N VAL A 266 5.94 -30.71 -0.91
CA VAL A 266 6.73 -29.97 -1.91
C VAL A 266 5.97 -29.73 -3.22
N PRO A 267 5.25 -30.70 -3.80
CA PRO A 267 4.47 -30.46 -5.01
C PRO A 267 3.43 -29.35 -4.88
N GLN A 268 2.71 -29.30 -3.75
CA GLN A 268 1.74 -28.23 -3.48
C GLN A 268 2.44 -26.86 -3.39
N ALA A 269 3.57 -26.77 -2.66
CA ALA A 269 4.35 -25.55 -2.58
C ALA A 269 4.83 -25.07 -3.96
N ASN A 270 5.32 -25.99 -4.78
CA ASN A 270 5.83 -25.70 -6.12
C ASN A 270 4.74 -25.13 -7.05
N GLN A 271 3.49 -25.61 -6.96
CA GLN A 271 2.37 -25.02 -7.73
C GLN A 271 2.13 -23.57 -7.36
N VAL A 272 2.15 -23.25 -6.05
CA VAL A 272 1.98 -21.89 -5.56
C VAL A 272 3.15 -21.00 -5.96
N LEU A 273 4.38 -21.50 -5.82
CA LEU A 273 5.58 -20.76 -6.22
C LEU A 273 5.59 -20.45 -7.71
N LEU A 274 5.16 -21.39 -8.57
CA LEU A 274 5.04 -21.16 -10.01
C LEU A 274 4.07 -20.00 -10.31
N ALA A 275 2.91 -20.01 -9.70
CA ALA A 275 1.91 -18.94 -9.88
C ALA A 275 2.41 -17.58 -9.37
N LEU A 276 3.14 -17.56 -8.25
CA LEU A 276 3.74 -16.34 -7.71
C LEU A 276 4.85 -15.82 -8.63
N CYS A 277 5.76 -16.68 -9.10
CA CYS A 277 6.82 -16.30 -10.02
C CYS A 277 6.25 -15.75 -11.33
N ASP A 278 5.24 -16.42 -11.91
CA ASP A 278 4.56 -15.98 -13.13
C ASP A 278 3.96 -14.57 -12.94
N SER A 279 3.27 -14.33 -11.82
CA SER A 279 2.67 -13.03 -11.51
C SER A 279 3.70 -11.91 -11.33
N VAL A 280 4.79 -12.16 -10.60
CA VAL A 280 5.80 -11.11 -10.34
C VAL A 280 6.69 -10.87 -11.56
N ALA A 281 7.01 -11.92 -12.32
CA ALA A 281 7.79 -11.83 -13.56
C ALA A 281 7.04 -11.05 -14.66
N ALA A 282 5.72 -11.26 -14.80
CA ALA A 282 4.90 -10.53 -15.76
C ALA A 282 4.92 -9.02 -15.46
N ARG A 283 4.85 -8.62 -14.18
CA ARG A 283 4.95 -7.20 -13.78
C ARG A 283 6.35 -6.63 -14.01
N LEU A 284 7.38 -7.40 -13.71
CA LEU A 284 8.77 -7.02 -13.96
C LEU A 284 9.01 -6.76 -15.45
N ARG A 285 8.51 -7.66 -16.33
CA ARG A 285 8.60 -7.51 -17.81
C ARG A 285 7.79 -6.34 -18.34
N ALA A 286 6.59 -6.08 -17.77
CA ALA A 286 5.75 -4.95 -18.17
C ALA A 286 6.45 -3.60 -17.99
N ASP A 287 7.33 -3.50 -16.98
CA ASP A 287 8.12 -2.30 -16.71
C ASP A 287 9.54 -2.36 -17.36
N GLY A 288 9.78 -3.34 -18.24
CA GLY A 288 11.06 -3.50 -18.96
C GLY A 288 12.26 -3.80 -18.05
N ARG A 289 12.01 -4.26 -16.82
CA ARG A 289 13.05 -4.50 -15.81
C ARG A 289 13.48 -5.97 -15.76
N ARG A 290 14.67 -6.21 -15.20
CA ARG A 290 15.18 -7.55 -14.82
C ARG A 290 15.63 -7.52 -13.37
N CYS A 291 15.67 -8.68 -12.71
CA CYS A 291 16.14 -8.79 -11.32
C CYS A 291 17.40 -9.64 -11.21
N LEU A 292 18.21 -9.34 -10.22
CA LEU A 292 19.40 -10.11 -9.83
C LEU A 292 19.21 -10.88 -8.52
N CYS A 293 18.17 -10.59 -7.74
CA CYS A 293 17.95 -11.27 -6.47
C CYS A 293 16.50 -11.75 -6.36
N LEU A 294 16.33 -13.00 -5.94
CA LEU A 294 15.05 -13.62 -5.65
C LEU A 294 14.99 -14.03 -4.18
N THR A 295 13.89 -13.65 -3.51
CA THR A 295 13.60 -14.01 -2.13
C THR A 295 12.34 -14.87 -2.08
N VAL A 296 12.41 -16.02 -1.40
CA VAL A 296 11.24 -16.82 -1.03
C VAL A 296 10.92 -16.55 0.43
N THR A 297 9.65 -16.25 0.72
CA THR A 297 9.14 -16.04 2.08
C THR A 297 8.11 -17.09 2.39
N ILE A 298 8.22 -17.73 3.58
CA ILE A 298 7.23 -18.66 4.10
C ILE A 298 6.73 -18.18 5.46
N ARG A 299 5.47 -18.50 5.75
CA ARG A 299 4.88 -18.34 7.09
C ARG A 299 4.27 -19.66 7.51
N GLY A 300 4.66 -20.14 8.69
CA GLY A 300 4.09 -21.33 9.31
C GLY A 300 2.69 -21.06 9.90
N SER A 301 2.06 -22.13 10.39
CA SER A 301 0.82 -22.06 11.18
C SER A 301 1.00 -21.32 12.52
N ASP A 302 2.24 -21.22 13.01
CA ASP A 302 2.65 -20.42 14.18
C ASP A 302 2.77 -18.91 13.89
N PHE A 303 2.43 -18.47 12.66
CA PHE A 303 2.53 -17.08 12.18
C PHE A 303 3.94 -16.51 12.14
N LYS A 304 4.98 -17.31 12.32
CA LYS A 304 6.36 -16.87 12.16
C LYS A 304 6.76 -16.84 10.69
N ASN A 305 7.36 -15.71 10.28
CA ASN A 305 7.92 -15.56 8.94
C ASN A 305 9.36 -16.04 8.92
N ARG A 306 9.71 -16.75 7.86
CA ARG A 306 11.09 -17.06 7.49
C ARG A 306 11.27 -16.73 6.02
N SER A 307 12.46 -16.27 5.64
CA SER A 307 12.78 -15.94 4.26
C SER A 307 14.21 -16.30 3.95
N HIS A 308 14.45 -16.77 2.73
CA HIS A 308 15.77 -16.96 2.15
C HIS A 308 15.84 -16.26 0.81
N GLN A 309 17.01 -15.74 0.48
CA GLN A 309 17.24 -15.06 -0.79
C GLN A 309 18.46 -15.65 -1.51
N ARG A 310 18.46 -15.53 -2.82
CA ARG A 310 19.54 -15.95 -3.69
C ARG A 310 19.79 -14.91 -4.77
N ARG A 311 21.06 -14.57 -4.98
CA ARG A 311 21.48 -13.78 -6.13
C ARG A 311 21.58 -14.68 -7.35
N LEU A 312 20.96 -14.26 -8.45
CA LEU A 312 21.05 -14.94 -9.73
C LEU A 312 22.42 -14.67 -10.38
N PRO A 313 22.96 -15.61 -11.16
CA PRO A 313 24.22 -15.40 -11.85
C PRO A 313 24.15 -14.26 -12.88
N GLU A 314 22.98 -14.10 -13.52
CA GLU A 314 22.70 -13.05 -14.48
C GLU A 314 21.31 -12.43 -14.24
N PRO A 315 21.09 -11.14 -14.65
CA PRO A 315 19.78 -10.53 -14.57
C PRO A 315 18.73 -11.30 -15.36
N SER A 316 17.60 -11.62 -14.74
CA SER A 316 16.54 -12.40 -15.38
C SER A 316 15.17 -11.76 -15.23
N ASP A 317 14.33 -11.97 -16.26
CA ASP A 317 12.90 -11.71 -16.30
C ASP A 317 12.12 -12.96 -16.79
N VAL A 318 12.84 -14.08 -16.95
CA VAL A 318 12.29 -15.36 -17.46
C VAL A 318 11.60 -16.11 -16.34
N THR A 319 10.31 -16.35 -16.47
CA THR A 319 9.47 -17.00 -15.45
C THR A 319 10.02 -18.36 -15.03
N GLN A 320 10.52 -19.17 -15.98
CA GLN A 320 11.04 -20.51 -15.68
C GLN A 320 12.31 -20.46 -14.83
N GLU A 321 13.26 -19.57 -15.15
CA GLU A 321 14.50 -19.40 -14.36
C GLU A 321 14.20 -18.94 -12.93
N LEU A 322 13.26 -17.98 -12.78
CA LEU A 322 12.83 -17.50 -11.48
C LEU A 322 12.14 -18.59 -10.67
N TYR A 323 11.30 -19.41 -11.33
CA TYR A 323 10.65 -20.54 -10.68
C TYR A 323 11.64 -21.62 -10.24
N ASP A 324 12.60 -21.99 -11.08
CA ASP A 324 13.59 -23.01 -10.75
C ASP A 324 14.48 -22.55 -9.59
N CYS A 325 14.85 -21.27 -9.56
CA CYS A 325 15.54 -20.66 -8.43
C CYS A 325 14.68 -20.70 -7.16
N ALA A 326 13.40 -20.29 -7.24
CA ALA A 326 12.48 -20.28 -6.10
C ALA A 326 12.25 -21.68 -5.54
N LYS A 327 12.06 -22.67 -6.41
CA LYS A 327 11.89 -24.09 -6.06
C LYS A 327 13.10 -24.66 -5.34
N SER A 328 14.30 -24.43 -5.88
CA SER A 328 15.55 -24.88 -5.25
C SER A 328 15.74 -24.22 -3.89
N LEU A 329 15.59 -22.88 -3.83
CA LEU A 329 15.73 -22.12 -2.61
C LEU A 329 14.72 -22.56 -1.52
N PHE A 330 13.47 -22.80 -1.91
CA PHE A 330 12.44 -23.31 -1.01
C PHE A 330 12.81 -24.68 -0.42
N ALA A 331 13.29 -25.61 -1.25
CA ALA A 331 13.66 -26.94 -0.81
C ALA A 331 14.82 -26.95 0.21
N GLU A 332 15.70 -25.94 0.18
CA GLU A 332 16.86 -25.84 1.07
C GLU A 332 16.49 -25.43 2.50
N PHE A 333 15.44 -24.63 2.68
CA PHE A 333 15.15 -24.08 4.03
C PHE A 333 13.78 -24.48 4.59
N TRP A 334 12.92 -25.17 3.82
CA TRP A 334 11.68 -25.69 4.33
C TRP A 334 11.90 -26.97 5.14
N ASP A 335 11.42 -26.95 6.37
CA ASP A 335 11.58 -28.03 7.35
C ASP A 335 10.40 -29.04 7.38
N GLY A 336 9.51 -29.02 6.38
CA GLY A 336 8.35 -29.91 6.29
C GLY A 336 7.14 -29.51 7.14
N ARG A 337 7.23 -28.45 7.93
CA ARG A 337 6.08 -27.97 8.74
C ARG A 337 5.00 -27.37 7.86
N PRO A 338 3.71 -27.49 8.25
CA PRO A 338 2.61 -26.90 7.50
C PRO A 338 2.81 -25.40 7.27
N LEU A 339 2.59 -24.95 6.03
CA LEU A 339 2.76 -23.56 5.61
C LEU A 339 1.42 -22.91 5.36
N ARG A 340 1.23 -21.75 6.00
CA ARG A 340 0.05 -20.89 5.85
C ARG A 340 0.20 -19.85 4.74
N LEU A 341 1.41 -19.41 4.42
CA LEU A 341 1.68 -18.40 3.40
C LEU A 341 2.96 -18.70 2.66
N LEU A 342 2.93 -18.45 1.36
CA LEU A 342 4.10 -18.44 0.47
C LEU A 342 4.19 -17.07 -0.23
N GLY A 343 5.42 -16.59 -0.43
CA GLY A 343 5.70 -15.34 -1.12
C GLY A 343 6.97 -15.41 -1.94
N VAL A 344 7.01 -14.64 -3.03
CA VAL A 344 8.19 -14.42 -3.88
C VAL A 344 8.40 -12.93 -4.05
N THR A 345 9.65 -12.47 -3.91
CA THR A 345 10.05 -11.09 -4.15
C THR A 345 11.29 -11.06 -5.04
N LEU A 346 11.26 -10.20 -6.06
CA LEU A 346 12.34 -9.92 -6.99
C LEU A 346 12.92 -8.54 -6.65
N SER A 347 14.21 -8.46 -6.44
CA SER A 347 14.94 -7.23 -6.07
C SER A 347 16.27 -7.11 -6.84
N ASP A 348 17.07 -6.10 -6.54
CA ASP A 348 18.26 -5.75 -7.30
C ASP A 348 17.92 -5.58 -8.78
N LEU A 349 17.01 -4.61 -9.04
CA LEU A 349 16.45 -4.39 -10.36
C LEU A 349 17.48 -3.70 -11.28
N THR A 350 17.53 -4.15 -12.53
CA THR A 350 18.34 -3.54 -13.59
C THR A 350 17.47 -3.10 -14.75
N ASP A 351 17.91 -2.07 -15.46
CA ASP A 351 17.31 -1.69 -16.73
C ASP A 351 17.67 -2.74 -17.78
N GLY A 352 16.69 -3.27 -18.46
CA GLY A 352 16.90 -4.31 -19.46
C GLY A 352 17.78 -3.89 -20.66
N GLN A 353 18.22 -2.63 -20.70
CA GLN A 353 18.97 -2.04 -21.82
C GLN A 353 20.48 -2.30 -21.77
N THR A 354 21.05 -2.42 -20.57
CA THR A 354 22.49 -2.73 -20.42
C THR A 354 22.66 -4.18 -20.04
N GLN A 355 22.97 -5.01 -21.01
CA GLN A 355 23.32 -6.41 -20.80
C GLN A 355 24.77 -6.67 -21.24
N GLN A 356 25.57 -7.21 -20.35
CA GLN A 356 26.82 -7.86 -20.80
C GLN A 356 26.42 -9.05 -21.66
N LEU A 357 26.70 -8.96 -22.96
CA LEU A 357 26.41 -10.06 -23.87
C LEU A 357 27.27 -11.27 -23.47
N SER A 358 26.64 -12.39 -23.24
CA SER A 358 27.35 -13.66 -23.14
C SER A 358 27.92 -13.97 -24.52
N LEU A 359 29.17 -14.40 -24.54
CA LEU A 359 29.81 -14.90 -25.77
C LEU A 359 29.13 -16.16 -26.33
N PHE A 360 28.30 -16.81 -25.51
CA PHE A 360 27.55 -18.00 -25.89
C PHE A 360 26.03 -17.68 -25.75
N PRO A 361 25.30 -17.54 -26.88
CA PRO A 361 23.86 -17.32 -26.85
C PRO A 361 23.14 -18.52 -26.20
N ASP A 362 22.30 -18.27 -25.19
CA ASP A 362 21.42 -19.29 -24.63
C ASP A 362 20.07 -19.30 -25.35
N GLU A 363 20.01 -20.09 -26.45
CA GLU A 363 18.79 -20.23 -27.26
C GLU A 363 17.58 -20.68 -26.43
N LYS A 364 17.78 -21.47 -25.35
CA LYS A 364 16.69 -21.93 -24.48
C LYS A 364 16.10 -20.77 -23.69
N ARG A 365 16.96 -19.90 -23.18
CA ARG A 365 16.57 -18.67 -22.47
C ARG A 365 15.79 -17.73 -23.38
N ASP A 366 16.27 -17.52 -24.60
CA ASP A 366 15.58 -16.66 -25.58
C ASP A 366 14.21 -17.21 -25.97
N ARG A 367 14.09 -18.51 -26.18
CA ARG A 367 12.79 -19.18 -26.43
C ARG A 367 11.84 -19.02 -25.25
N ALA A 368 12.31 -19.24 -24.02
CA ALA A 368 11.52 -19.08 -22.81
C ALA A 368 11.03 -17.65 -22.64
N ARG A 369 11.88 -16.65 -22.91
CA ARG A 369 11.52 -15.24 -22.87
C ARG A 369 10.47 -14.86 -23.92
N LYS A 370 10.62 -15.32 -25.16
CA LYS A 370 9.62 -15.12 -26.23
C LYS A 370 8.28 -15.74 -25.86
N LEU A 371 8.29 -16.94 -25.24
CA LEU A 371 7.07 -17.58 -24.73
C LEU A 371 6.40 -16.75 -23.64
N ASP A 372 7.19 -16.22 -22.68
CA ASP A 372 6.67 -15.36 -21.63
C ASP A 372 6.00 -14.10 -22.20
N GLN A 373 6.65 -13.45 -23.18
CA GLN A 373 6.09 -12.27 -23.85
C GLN A 373 4.79 -12.58 -24.59
N ALA A 374 4.72 -13.72 -25.30
CA ALA A 374 3.51 -14.14 -25.99
C ALA A 374 2.35 -14.41 -24.99
N VAL A 375 2.65 -15.06 -23.86
CA VAL A 375 1.66 -15.30 -22.79
C VAL A 375 1.18 -13.98 -22.20
N ASP A 376 2.08 -13.02 -21.93
CA ASP A 376 1.73 -11.71 -21.39
C ASP A 376 0.83 -10.92 -22.35
N GLN A 377 1.13 -10.94 -23.67
CA GLN A 377 0.30 -10.32 -24.72
C GLN A 377 -1.11 -10.94 -24.79
N LEU A 378 -1.22 -12.27 -24.74
CA LEU A 378 -2.51 -12.94 -24.76
C LEU A 378 -3.33 -12.62 -23.50
N ARG A 379 -2.69 -12.56 -22.32
CA ARG A 379 -3.35 -12.15 -21.09
C ARG A 379 -3.78 -10.67 -21.11
N GLY A 380 -2.99 -9.81 -21.71
CA GLY A 380 -3.37 -8.41 -21.93
C GLY A 380 -4.60 -8.26 -22.80
N LYS A 381 -4.73 -9.09 -23.84
CA LYS A 381 -5.86 -9.06 -24.77
C LYS A 381 -7.12 -9.78 -24.27
N PHE A 382 -6.98 -10.94 -23.64
CA PHE A 382 -8.10 -11.85 -23.29
C PHE A 382 -8.32 -11.98 -21.77
N GLY A 383 -7.57 -11.25 -20.96
CA GLY A 383 -7.62 -11.31 -19.51
C GLY A 383 -6.65 -12.33 -18.89
N PRO A 384 -6.33 -12.15 -17.60
CA PRO A 384 -5.29 -12.93 -16.92
C PRO A 384 -5.62 -14.42 -16.76
N ALA A 385 -6.89 -14.79 -16.91
CA ALA A 385 -7.34 -16.19 -16.82
C ALA A 385 -7.28 -16.96 -18.15
N ALA A 386 -6.94 -16.28 -19.27
CA ALA A 386 -6.95 -16.91 -20.60
C ALA A 386 -5.92 -18.04 -20.73
N ILE A 387 -4.75 -17.89 -20.10
CA ILE A 387 -3.68 -18.91 -20.11
C ILE A 387 -3.10 -19.00 -18.71
N SER A 388 -2.99 -20.23 -18.18
CA SER A 388 -2.28 -20.54 -16.93
C SER A 388 -1.12 -21.48 -17.19
N ARG A 389 -0.04 -21.36 -16.40
CA ARG A 389 1.09 -22.28 -16.41
C ARG A 389 0.82 -23.41 -15.43
N GLY A 390 0.99 -24.65 -15.88
CA GLY A 390 0.80 -25.85 -15.04
C GLY A 390 -0.66 -26.12 -14.69
N PRO A 391 -0.91 -27.14 -13.84
CA PRO A 391 -2.24 -27.42 -13.34
C PRO A 391 -2.76 -26.19 -12.61
N ARG A 392 -4.04 -25.86 -12.86
CA ARG A 392 -4.70 -24.69 -12.24
C ARG A 392 -4.53 -24.79 -10.72
N PRO A 393 -3.89 -23.82 -10.06
CA PRO A 393 -3.86 -23.82 -8.60
C PRO A 393 -5.31 -23.82 -8.10
N PRO A 394 -5.59 -24.42 -6.94
CA PRO A 394 -6.90 -24.29 -6.32
C PRO A 394 -7.24 -22.79 -6.29
N PRO A 395 -8.52 -22.39 -6.41
CA PRO A 395 -8.91 -20.99 -6.54
C PRO A 395 -8.34 -20.18 -5.37
N THR A 396 -7.12 -19.73 -5.55
CA THR A 396 -6.51 -18.74 -4.67
C THR A 396 -7.17 -17.43 -5.03
N HIS A 397 -7.61 -16.68 -4.03
CA HIS A 397 -8.03 -15.30 -4.21
C HIS A 397 -7.07 -14.60 -5.17
N ARG A 398 -7.62 -13.81 -6.09
CA ARG A 398 -6.90 -12.96 -7.04
C ARG A 398 -5.66 -12.43 -6.34
N LEU A 399 -4.50 -12.83 -6.82
CA LEU A 399 -3.20 -12.40 -6.31
C LEU A 399 -3.29 -10.87 -6.19
N HIS A 400 -3.34 -10.35 -4.96
CA HIS A 400 -3.48 -8.91 -4.74
C HIS A 400 -2.25 -8.23 -5.32
N CYS A 401 -2.39 -7.61 -6.50
CA CYS A 401 -1.42 -6.63 -6.95
C CYS A 401 -1.39 -5.51 -5.91
N LYS A 402 -0.28 -5.32 -5.23
CA LYS A 402 -0.02 -4.04 -4.59
C LYS A 402 -0.13 -2.99 -5.68
N PHE A 403 -0.95 -1.97 -5.44
CA PHE A 403 -1.10 -0.83 -6.33
C PHE A 403 0.29 -0.23 -6.58
N THR A 404 0.78 -0.32 -7.79
CA THR A 404 1.87 0.51 -8.29
C THR A 404 1.20 1.56 -9.18
N PRO A 405 1.33 2.85 -8.89
CA PRO A 405 0.82 3.88 -9.79
C PRO A 405 1.50 3.70 -11.15
N LYS A 406 0.69 3.48 -12.20
CA LYS A 406 1.20 3.54 -13.57
C LYS A 406 1.44 5.02 -13.89
N PRO A 407 2.56 5.40 -14.50
CA PRO A 407 2.76 6.76 -14.96
C PRO A 407 1.61 7.15 -15.92
N PRO A 408 1.26 8.44 -16.02
CA PRO A 408 0.24 8.89 -16.95
C PRO A 408 0.63 8.48 -18.36
N ASP A 409 -0.33 7.98 -19.13
CA ASP A 409 -0.18 7.81 -20.56
C ASP A 409 0.12 9.20 -21.17
N PRO A 410 0.98 9.29 -22.21
CA PRO A 410 1.46 10.54 -22.78
C PRO A 410 0.35 11.43 -23.32
#